data_a7e890bafa2dc48b64f1eff45535d38a
#
_entry.id   a7e890bafa2dc48b64f1eff45535d38a
#
_cell.length_a   1.000
_cell.length_b   1.000
_cell.length_c   1.000
_cell.angle_alpha   90.00
_cell.angle_beta   90.00
_cell.angle_gamma   90.00
#
_symmetry.space_group_name_H-M   'P 1'
#
loop_
_entity.id
_entity.type
_entity.pdbx_description
1 polymer ?
#
loop_
_entity_poly.entity_id
_entity_poly.type
_entity_poly.pdbx_seq_one_letter_code
_entity_poly.pdbx_strand_id
1 'polypeptide(L)'
;MWILYKPKLSDAKNDIDVVVSHCYNLDDSDKRKMAKLYEDYDAGKGEATPLQLQPLEGKKEIIRRQYAKTSGKQQNKNEDNHLVYVRKDLMKDVDKCPYCSINAPQQLDHFMDKALYGQLAVCRLNLVPLCGTCNHAKGEISYKEFTHPYYQVFPKAPFFKADCRIVKNRVVVAFSIDSRIITDAVLRNRIEKQMQNINLAVRLGKATNEFLSQLCLSCFVEKQEEIPIYLKFQLKNYEQLYAKNDWRCATIRGLINCPQFNMDVINNYRMNTVPINGVGA
;
A
#
# COMPACT_ATOMS: atom_id res chain seq x y z
N MET A 1 6.77 0.17 -1.89
CA MET A 1 5.50 0.86 -2.17
C MET A 1 4.93 0.31 -3.46
N TRP A 2 3.63 0.19 -3.60
CA TRP A 2 2.82 -0.11 -4.80
C TRP A 2 2.53 -1.57 -5.13
N ILE A 3 3.44 -2.53 -4.88
CA ILE A 3 3.28 -3.94 -5.30
C ILE A 3 3.32 -4.86 -4.10
N LEU A 4 2.45 -5.88 -4.11
CA LEU A 4 2.46 -7.02 -3.19
C LEU A 4 2.56 -8.32 -3.97
N TYR A 5 2.99 -9.39 -3.32
CA TYR A 5 2.88 -10.74 -3.87
C TYR A 5 1.41 -11.11 -4.02
N LYS A 6 1.02 -11.45 -5.24
CA LYS A 6 -0.35 -11.86 -5.54
C LYS A 6 -0.64 -13.22 -4.88
N PRO A 7 -1.74 -13.36 -4.12
CA PRO A 7 -2.20 -14.66 -3.62
C PRO A 7 -2.47 -15.62 -4.77
N LYS A 8 -2.28 -16.92 -4.53
CA LYS A 8 -2.58 -17.93 -5.54
C LYS A 8 -4.08 -18.08 -5.73
N LEU A 9 -4.52 -18.24 -6.97
CA LEU A 9 -5.92 -18.49 -7.30
C LEU A 9 -6.41 -19.81 -6.68
N SER A 10 -5.52 -20.84 -6.59
CA SER A 10 -5.83 -22.11 -5.91
C SER A 10 -6.25 -21.90 -4.46
N ASP A 11 -5.54 -21.02 -3.73
CA ASP A 11 -5.87 -20.74 -2.33
C ASP A 11 -7.20 -20.00 -2.21
N ALA A 12 -7.48 -19.07 -3.13
CA ALA A 12 -8.78 -18.39 -3.19
C ALA A 12 -9.93 -19.39 -3.46
N LYS A 13 -9.70 -20.42 -4.29
CA LYS A 13 -10.69 -21.49 -4.52
C LYS A 13 -10.88 -22.41 -3.31
N ASN A 14 -9.81 -22.72 -2.60
CA ASN A 14 -9.89 -23.51 -1.34
C ASN A 14 -10.69 -22.75 -0.28
N ASP A 15 -10.61 -21.43 -0.22
CA ASP A 15 -11.44 -20.63 0.70
C ASP A 15 -12.94 -20.76 0.42
N ILE A 16 -13.34 -20.97 -0.85
CA ILE A 16 -14.74 -21.19 -1.20
C ILE A 16 -15.28 -22.46 -0.54
N ASP A 17 -14.49 -23.51 -0.46
CA ASP A 17 -14.89 -24.76 0.20
C ASP A 17 -15.20 -24.54 1.67
N VAL A 18 -14.37 -23.74 2.35
CA VAL A 18 -14.59 -23.36 3.74
C VAL A 18 -15.83 -22.48 3.87
N VAL A 19 -16.04 -21.51 3.00
CA VAL A 19 -17.23 -20.63 3.01
C VAL A 19 -18.51 -21.44 2.83
N VAL A 20 -18.54 -22.33 1.85
CA VAL A 20 -19.76 -23.12 1.54
C VAL A 20 -20.05 -24.14 2.65
N SER A 21 -19.01 -24.81 3.21
CA SER A 21 -19.20 -25.79 4.30
C SER A 21 -19.73 -25.17 5.60
N HIS A 22 -19.51 -23.87 5.84
CA HIS A 22 -19.97 -23.15 7.03
C HIS A 22 -21.19 -22.25 6.77
N CYS A 23 -21.78 -22.31 5.56
CA CYS A 23 -22.90 -21.46 5.18
C CYS A 23 -24.01 -22.26 4.48
N TYR A 24 -25.02 -22.71 5.25
CA TYR A 24 -26.12 -23.55 4.75
C TYR A 24 -26.95 -22.89 3.63
N ASN A 25 -26.82 -21.58 3.43
CA ASN A 25 -27.48 -20.84 2.35
C ASN A 25 -26.70 -20.84 1.02
N LEU A 26 -25.54 -21.49 0.97
CA LEU A 26 -24.72 -21.69 -0.22
C LEU A 26 -24.63 -23.19 -0.52
N ASP A 27 -24.65 -23.53 -1.80
CA ASP A 27 -24.62 -24.92 -2.27
C ASP A 27 -23.46 -25.15 -3.27
N ASP A 28 -23.35 -26.40 -3.77
CA ASP A 28 -22.34 -26.76 -4.76
C ASP A 28 -22.47 -26.02 -6.09
N SER A 29 -23.68 -25.54 -6.46
CA SER A 29 -23.87 -24.69 -7.63
C SER A 29 -23.27 -23.31 -7.39
N ASP A 30 -23.48 -22.72 -6.19
CA ASP A 30 -22.91 -21.45 -5.79
C ASP A 30 -21.38 -21.55 -5.68
N LYS A 31 -20.85 -22.68 -5.16
CA LYS A 31 -19.43 -22.97 -5.14
C LYS A 31 -18.81 -22.88 -6.55
N ARG A 32 -19.42 -23.53 -7.55
CA ARG A 32 -18.94 -23.47 -8.95
C ARG A 32 -18.99 -22.07 -9.52
N LYS A 33 -20.06 -21.30 -9.25
CA LYS A 33 -20.20 -19.91 -9.68
C LYS A 33 -19.16 -19.00 -9.04
N MET A 34 -18.88 -19.17 -7.72
CA MET A 34 -17.83 -18.44 -7.03
C MET A 34 -16.45 -18.74 -7.62
N ALA A 35 -16.14 -20.03 -7.85
CA ALA A 35 -14.87 -20.44 -8.44
C ALA A 35 -14.68 -19.81 -9.83
N LYS A 36 -15.72 -19.82 -10.68
CA LYS A 36 -15.70 -19.20 -12.00
C LYS A 36 -15.52 -17.67 -11.90
N LEU A 37 -16.21 -17.00 -10.99
CA LEU A 37 -16.08 -15.56 -10.77
C LEU A 37 -14.65 -15.21 -10.33
N TYR A 38 -13.99 -16.00 -9.47
CA TYR A 38 -12.62 -15.74 -9.03
C TYR A 38 -11.61 -15.94 -10.16
N GLU A 39 -11.83 -16.92 -11.05
CA GLU A 39 -11.07 -17.08 -12.30
C GLU A 39 -11.21 -15.86 -13.19
N ASP A 40 -12.43 -15.39 -13.40
CA ASP A 40 -12.71 -14.24 -14.25
C ASP A 40 -12.11 -12.96 -13.67
N TYR A 41 -12.17 -12.78 -12.34
CA TYR A 41 -11.55 -11.67 -11.63
C TYR A 41 -10.02 -11.69 -11.76
N ASP A 42 -9.40 -12.87 -11.65
CA ASP A 42 -7.96 -13.03 -11.84
C ASP A 42 -7.54 -12.75 -13.28
N ALA A 43 -8.27 -13.28 -14.25
CA ALA A 43 -8.06 -13.03 -15.67
C ALA A 43 -8.28 -11.54 -16.03
N GLY A 44 -9.26 -10.90 -15.40
CA GLY A 44 -9.55 -9.47 -15.49
C GLY A 44 -8.57 -8.57 -14.71
N LYS A 45 -7.49 -9.15 -14.14
CA LYS A 45 -6.46 -8.43 -13.37
C LYS A 45 -7.02 -7.57 -12.24
N GLY A 46 -7.97 -8.13 -11.49
CA GLY A 46 -8.57 -7.47 -10.34
C GLY A 46 -9.82 -6.63 -10.67
N GLU A 47 -10.41 -6.87 -11.82
CA GLU A 47 -11.69 -6.26 -12.20
C GLU A 47 -12.68 -7.36 -12.63
N ALA A 48 -13.95 -7.21 -12.24
CA ALA A 48 -15.05 -8.06 -12.67
C ALA A 48 -16.17 -7.20 -13.30
N THR A 49 -16.74 -7.71 -14.37
CA THR A 49 -17.86 -7.05 -15.07
C THR A 49 -19.20 -7.38 -14.41
N PRO A 50 -20.26 -6.55 -14.60
CA PRO A 50 -21.59 -6.86 -14.11
C PRO A 50 -22.11 -8.23 -14.58
N LEU A 51 -21.78 -8.64 -15.81
CA LEU A 51 -22.19 -9.94 -16.36
C LEU A 51 -21.56 -11.13 -15.61
N GLN A 52 -20.31 -10.99 -15.19
CA GLN A 52 -19.59 -12.02 -14.39
C GLN A 52 -20.12 -12.12 -12.95
N LEU A 53 -20.61 -11.02 -12.39
CA LEU A 53 -21.19 -10.95 -11.03
C LEU A 53 -22.63 -11.46 -10.97
N GLN A 54 -23.38 -11.31 -12.05
CA GLN A 54 -24.82 -11.59 -12.15
C GLN A 54 -25.23 -12.99 -11.68
N PRO A 55 -24.49 -14.09 -11.95
CA PRO A 55 -24.87 -15.43 -11.49
C PRO A 55 -24.94 -15.60 -9.97
N LEU A 56 -24.32 -14.70 -9.19
CA LEU A 56 -24.30 -14.69 -7.73
C LEU A 56 -25.05 -13.48 -7.12
N GLU A 57 -25.82 -12.72 -7.91
CA GLU A 57 -26.52 -11.53 -7.40
C GLU A 57 -27.47 -11.85 -6.25
N GLY A 58 -28.23 -12.96 -6.34
CA GLY A 58 -29.10 -13.43 -5.26
C GLY A 58 -28.36 -13.92 -4.01
N LYS A 59 -27.04 -14.13 -4.08
CA LYS A 59 -26.19 -14.58 -2.96
C LYS A 59 -25.24 -13.50 -2.45
N LYS A 60 -25.21 -12.35 -3.07
CA LYS A 60 -24.32 -11.23 -2.78
C LYS A 60 -24.24 -10.91 -1.29
N GLU A 61 -25.39 -10.71 -0.65
CA GLU A 61 -25.43 -10.34 0.77
C GLU A 61 -24.98 -11.48 1.70
N ILE A 62 -25.28 -12.72 1.35
CA ILE A 62 -24.85 -13.90 2.10
C ILE A 62 -23.33 -14.02 2.08
N ILE A 63 -22.73 -13.90 0.88
CA ILE A 63 -21.27 -13.94 0.70
C ILE A 63 -20.61 -12.76 1.41
N ARG A 64 -21.19 -11.55 1.29
CA ARG A 64 -20.68 -10.34 1.95
C ARG A 64 -20.57 -10.50 3.47
N ARG A 65 -21.55 -11.14 4.10
CA ARG A 65 -21.53 -11.40 5.56
C ARG A 65 -20.42 -12.35 5.97
N GLN A 66 -19.96 -13.26 5.11
CA GLN A 66 -18.84 -14.16 5.44
C GLN A 66 -17.52 -13.42 5.65
N TYR A 67 -17.37 -12.20 5.14
CA TYR A 67 -16.17 -11.40 5.41
C TYR A 67 -15.93 -11.15 6.91
N ALA A 68 -16.98 -11.05 7.72
CA ALA A 68 -16.83 -10.89 9.17
C ALA A 68 -16.06 -12.05 9.80
N LYS A 69 -16.10 -13.25 9.20
CA LYS A 69 -15.41 -14.47 9.65
C LYS A 69 -13.89 -14.45 9.42
N THR A 70 -13.39 -13.44 8.69
CA THR A 70 -11.95 -13.17 8.57
C THR A 70 -11.38 -12.40 9.77
N SER A 71 -12.25 -11.86 10.65
CA SER A 71 -11.83 -11.07 11.81
C SER A 71 -11.17 -11.96 12.86
N GLY A 72 -10.01 -11.53 13.37
CA GLY A 72 -9.36 -12.15 14.54
C GLY A 72 -9.96 -11.73 15.88
N LYS A 73 -10.91 -10.80 15.90
CA LYS A 73 -11.60 -10.35 17.12
C LYS A 73 -12.84 -11.24 17.31
N GLN A 74 -12.84 -12.04 18.34
CA GLN A 74 -14.05 -12.70 18.82
C GLN A 74 -14.93 -11.63 19.46
N GLN A 75 -16.01 -11.23 18.80
CA GLN A 75 -17.04 -10.37 19.40
C GLN A 75 -17.88 -11.17 20.41
N ASN A 76 -18.04 -12.48 20.20
CA ASN A 76 -18.66 -13.44 21.11
C ASN A 76 -17.84 -14.73 21.18
N LYS A 77 -17.78 -15.38 22.35
CA LYS A 77 -17.05 -16.64 22.56
C LYS A 77 -17.51 -17.81 21.66
N ASN A 78 -18.67 -17.70 21.03
CA ASN A 78 -19.30 -18.72 20.18
C ASN A 78 -19.23 -18.37 18.68
N GLU A 79 -18.53 -17.29 18.27
CA GLU A 79 -18.39 -16.99 16.85
C GLU A 79 -17.28 -17.83 16.22
N ASP A 80 -17.68 -18.64 15.26
CA ASP A 80 -16.77 -19.40 14.41
C ASP A 80 -16.14 -18.48 13.36
N ASN A 81 -14.87 -18.08 13.60
CA ASN A 81 -14.08 -17.27 12.68
C ASN A 81 -13.29 -18.17 11.71
N HIS A 82 -13.99 -19.02 11.00
CA HIS A 82 -13.42 -20.04 10.12
C HIS A 82 -12.56 -19.50 8.97
N LEU A 83 -12.59 -18.19 8.65
CA LEU A 83 -11.76 -17.54 7.65
C LEU A 83 -10.61 -16.68 8.24
N VAL A 84 -10.35 -16.76 9.53
CA VAL A 84 -9.28 -15.95 10.17
C VAL A 84 -7.90 -16.21 9.57
N TYR A 85 -7.64 -17.40 9.07
CA TYR A 85 -6.38 -17.74 8.40
C TYR A 85 -6.17 -16.92 7.12
N VAL A 86 -7.23 -16.57 6.37
CA VAL A 86 -7.13 -15.71 5.19
C VAL A 86 -6.48 -14.36 5.55
N ARG A 87 -6.91 -13.76 6.67
CA ARG A 87 -6.32 -12.54 7.18
C ARG A 87 -4.87 -12.73 7.56
N LYS A 88 -4.56 -13.81 8.29
CA LYS A 88 -3.18 -14.11 8.72
C LYS A 88 -2.26 -14.28 7.52
N ASP A 89 -2.68 -15.02 6.51
CA ASP A 89 -1.91 -15.26 5.28
C ASP A 89 -1.65 -13.97 4.50
N LEU A 90 -2.69 -13.15 4.31
CA LEU A 90 -2.58 -11.91 3.54
C LEU A 90 -1.78 -10.82 4.26
N MET A 91 -1.74 -10.82 5.59
CA MET A 91 -0.95 -9.87 6.38
C MET A 91 0.49 -10.34 6.60
N LYS A 92 0.76 -11.63 6.41
CA LYS A 92 2.08 -12.20 6.58
C LYS A 92 3.08 -11.53 5.64
N ASP A 93 4.23 -11.17 6.17
CA ASP A 93 5.36 -10.59 5.41
C ASP A 93 5.03 -9.26 4.70
N VAL A 94 3.99 -8.54 5.17
CA VAL A 94 3.63 -7.21 4.63
C VAL A 94 3.92 -6.13 5.66
N ASP A 95 5.16 -5.63 5.69
CA ASP A 95 5.63 -4.66 6.68
C ASP A 95 5.13 -3.24 6.42
N LYS A 96 4.83 -2.89 5.18
CA LYS A 96 4.42 -1.55 4.77
C LYS A 96 3.16 -1.56 3.91
N CYS A 97 2.29 -0.61 4.19
CA CYS A 97 1.08 -0.39 3.39
C CYS A 97 1.44 -0.14 1.92
N PRO A 98 0.88 -0.89 0.95
CA PRO A 98 1.23 -0.75 -0.46
C PRO A 98 0.86 0.62 -1.04
N TYR A 99 -0.08 1.33 -0.44
CA TYR A 99 -0.49 2.65 -0.93
C TYR A 99 0.42 3.78 -0.46
N CYS A 100 0.89 3.77 0.79
CA CYS A 100 1.66 4.90 1.32
C CYS A 100 3.12 4.57 1.70
N SER A 101 3.46 3.31 1.96
CA SER A 101 4.77 2.88 2.48
C SER A 101 5.22 3.58 3.78
N ILE A 102 4.27 4.17 4.53
CA ILE A 102 4.54 4.84 5.80
C ILE A 102 4.28 3.87 6.95
N ASN A 103 3.02 3.44 7.10
CA ASN A 103 2.56 2.62 8.21
C ASN A 103 2.49 1.15 7.82
N ALA A 104 2.58 0.26 8.81
CA ALA A 104 2.25 -1.15 8.62
C ALA A 104 0.75 -1.34 8.31
N PRO A 105 0.36 -2.33 7.49
CA PRO A 105 -1.04 -2.66 7.28
C PRO A 105 -1.66 -3.26 8.55
N GLN A 106 -2.91 -2.93 8.81
CA GLN A 106 -3.66 -3.38 9.98
C GLN A 106 -5.05 -3.88 9.61
N GLN A 107 -5.48 -3.64 8.38
CA GLN A 107 -6.82 -3.94 7.89
C GLN A 107 -6.74 -4.61 6.52
N LEU A 108 -7.70 -5.49 6.22
CA LEU A 108 -7.95 -5.95 4.87
C LEU A 108 -9.03 -5.06 4.27
N ASP A 109 -8.70 -4.40 3.18
CA ASP A 109 -9.61 -3.61 2.37
C ASP A 109 -10.06 -4.39 1.14
N HIS A 110 -11.26 -4.10 0.66
CA HIS A 110 -11.77 -4.65 -0.60
C HIS A 110 -11.38 -3.74 -1.75
N PHE A 111 -10.56 -4.21 -2.69
CA PHE A 111 -10.19 -3.40 -3.84
C PHE A 111 -11.45 -2.97 -4.61
N MET A 112 -12.29 -3.88 -5.04
CA MET A 112 -13.66 -3.63 -5.46
C MET A 112 -14.56 -3.69 -4.22
N ASP A 113 -15.18 -2.56 -3.87
CA ASP A 113 -15.93 -2.38 -2.62
C ASP A 113 -17.02 -3.46 -2.40
N LYS A 114 -17.05 -4.02 -1.18
CA LYS A 114 -17.95 -5.11 -0.83
C LYS A 114 -19.44 -4.72 -0.78
N ALA A 115 -19.77 -3.44 -0.66
CA ALA A 115 -21.17 -3.01 -0.69
C ALA A 115 -21.73 -3.13 -2.11
N LEU A 116 -20.91 -2.82 -3.11
CA LEU A 116 -21.26 -2.92 -4.52
C LEU A 116 -20.97 -4.31 -5.10
N TYR A 117 -19.89 -4.95 -4.65
CA TYR A 117 -19.34 -6.20 -5.19
C TYR A 117 -19.26 -7.29 -4.13
N GLY A 118 -20.33 -7.49 -3.36
CA GLY A 118 -20.39 -8.44 -2.24
C GLY A 118 -20.07 -9.88 -2.60
N GLN A 119 -20.24 -10.26 -3.88
CA GLN A 119 -19.86 -11.58 -4.42
C GLN A 119 -18.34 -11.83 -4.33
N LEU A 120 -17.53 -10.77 -4.26
CA LEU A 120 -16.07 -10.80 -4.11
C LEU A 120 -15.58 -10.54 -2.67
N ALA A 121 -16.49 -10.45 -1.72
CA ALA A 121 -16.17 -10.00 -0.36
C ALA A 121 -15.19 -10.91 0.40
N VAL A 122 -15.16 -12.21 0.07
CA VAL A 122 -14.22 -13.18 0.67
C VAL A 122 -13.15 -13.66 -0.31
N CYS A 123 -13.11 -13.10 -1.52
CA CYS A 123 -12.08 -13.39 -2.51
C CYS A 123 -10.74 -12.78 -2.06
N ARG A 124 -9.76 -13.61 -1.66
CA ARG A 124 -8.44 -13.10 -1.21
C ARG A 124 -7.71 -12.27 -2.26
N LEU A 125 -8.01 -12.45 -3.56
CA LEU A 125 -7.48 -11.64 -4.64
C LEU A 125 -8.03 -10.21 -4.65
N ASN A 126 -9.23 -10.01 -4.05
CA ASN A 126 -9.86 -8.70 -3.86
C ASN A 126 -9.54 -8.07 -2.50
N LEU A 127 -8.89 -8.82 -1.59
CA LEU A 127 -8.56 -8.36 -0.24
C LEU A 127 -7.12 -7.85 -0.18
N VAL A 128 -6.95 -6.57 0.10
CA VAL A 128 -5.66 -5.88 0.10
C VAL A 128 -5.29 -5.44 1.52
N PRO A 129 -4.10 -5.82 2.04
CA PRO A 129 -3.59 -5.30 3.30
C PRO A 129 -3.34 -3.80 3.23
N LEU A 130 -4.05 -3.00 4.01
CA LEU A 130 -3.88 -1.54 4.09
C LEU A 130 -3.69 -1.08 5.53
N CYS A 131 -3.00 0.07 5.72
CA CYS A 131 -3.03 0.77 6.99
C CYS A 131 -4.38 1.47 7.19
N GLY A 132 -4.79 1.65 8.44
CA GLY A 132 -6.09 2.25 8.78
C GLY A 132 -6.32 3.60 8.10
N THR A 133 -5.28 4.44 8.01
CA THR A 133 -5.38 5.76 7.36
C THR A 133 -5.67 5.65 5.85
N CYS A 134 -4.99 4.73 5.14
CA CYS A 134 -5.25 4.54 3.70
C CYS A 134 -6.61 3.89 3.45
N ASN A 135 -7.00 2.92 4.28
CA ASN A 135 -8.29 2.27 4.18
C ASN A 135 -9.45 3.27 4.42
N HIS A 136 -9.34 4.08 5.49
CA HIS A 136 -10.34 5.12 5.77
C HIS A 136 -10.41 6.17 4.64
N ALA A 137 -9.28 6.63 4.14
CA ALA A 137 -9.23 7.62 3.07
C ALA A 137 -9.74 7.08 1.72
N LYS A 138 -9.57 5.78 1.44
CA LYS A 138 -10.17 5.13 0.27
C LYS A 138 -11.70 5.09 0.41
N GLY A 139 -12.22 4.65 1.57
CA GLY A 139 -13.65 4.62 1.85
C GLY A 139 -14.48 4.05 0.69
N GLU A 140 -15.45 4.83 0.21
CA GLU A 140 -16.35 4.49 -0.90
C GLU A 140 -15.85 5.01 -2.26
N ILE A 141 -14.62 5.54 -2.34
CA ILE A 141 -14.05 6.02 -3.61
C ILE A 141 -13.90 4.83 -4.57
N SER A 142 -14.22 5.06 -5.84
CA SER A 142 -14.13 4.05 -6.88
C SER A 142 -12.74 3.39 -6.93
N TYR A 143 -12.72 2.06 -7.00
CA TYR A 143 -11.47 1.29 -7.17
C TYR A 143 -10.68 1.72 -8.42
N LYS A 144 -11.35 2.28 -9.43
CA LYS A 144 -10.71 2.77 -10.66
C LYS A 144 -9.77 3.96 -10.43
N GLU A 145 -9.86 4.60 -9.27
CA GLU A 145 -8.96 5.68 -8.85
C GLU A 145 -7.75 5.17 -8.05
N PHE A 146 -7.58 3.86 -7.94
CA PHE A 146 -6.48 3.22 -7.22
C PHE A 146 -5.77 2.20 -8.10
N THR A 147 -4.48 2.00 -7.88
CA THR A 147 -3.73 0.90 -8.47
C THR A 147 -3.96 -0.37 -7.65
N HIS A 148 -4.16 -1.50 -8.33
CA HIS A 148 -4.32 -2.77 -7.64
C HIS A 148 -2.95 -3.35 -7.26
N PRO A 149 -2.63 -3.53 -5.95
CA PRO A 149 -1.28 -3.92 -5.53
C PRO A 149 -0.83 -5.30 -6.05
N TYR A 150 -1.77 -6.19 -6.39
CA TYR A 150 -1.45 -7.54 -6.90
C TYR A 150 -1.31 -7.61 -8.41
N TYR A 151 -1.94 -6.71 -9.16
CA TYR A 151 -2.04 -6.83 -10.62
C TYR A 151 -1.35 -5.71 -11.39
N GLN A 152 -1.15 -4.56 -10.74
CA GLN A 152 -0.52 -3.44 -11.43
C GLN A 152 0.95 -3.73 -11.71
N VAL A 153 1.33 -3.63 -12.98
CA VAL A 153 2.73 -3.67 -13.40
C VAL A 153 3.25 -2.24 -13.50
N PHE A 154 4.38 -1.98 -12.87
CA PHE A 154 5.06 -0.69 -12.94
C PHE A 154 6.39 -0.81 -13.68
N PRO A 155 6.87 0.26 -14.34
CA PRO A 155 8.21 0.32 -14.89
C PRO A 155 9.27 0.02 -13.83
N LYS A 156 10.35 -0.66 -14.23
CA LYS A 156 11.51 -0.91 -13.35
C LYS A 156 12.32 0.36 -13.04
N ALA A 157 12.24 1.36 -13.92
CA ALA A 157 12.87 2.66 -13.73
C ALA A 157 12.22 3.44 -12.57
N PRO A 158 12.96 4.29 -11.85
CA PRO A 158 12.42 5.09 -10.77
C PRO A 158 11.52 6.21 -11.33
N PHE A 159 10.21 6.02 -11.20
CA PHE A 159 9.18 6.96 -11.66
C PHE A 159 8.65 7.87 -10.55
N PHE A 160 8.84 7.51 -9.28
CA PHE A 160 8.43 8.32 -8.15
C PHE A 160 9.57 9.29 -7.81
N LYS A 161 9.30 10.60 -7.90
CA LYS A 161 10.26 11.68 -7.77
C LYS A 161 10.01 12.51 -6.53
N ALA A 162 11.10 13.04 -5.98
CA ALA A 162 11.09 14.06 -4.96
C ALA A 162 11.89 15.26 -5.44
N ASP A 163 11.27 16.43 -5.48
CA ASP A 163 11.93 17.71 -5.69
C ASP A 163 12.25 18.32 -4.32
N CYS A 164 13.54 18.40 -3.99
CA CYS A 164 14.04 18.89 -2.72
C CYS A 164 14.52 20.34 -2.84
N ARG A 165 14.06 21.19 -1.92
CA ARG A 165 14.48 22.60 -1.80
C ARG A 165 14.88 22.89 -0.36
N ILE A 166 15.81 23.80 -0.19
CA ILE A 166 16.25 24.24 1.14
C ILE A 166 15.58 25.57 1.48
N VAL A 167 14.87 25.59 2.61
CA VAL A 167 14.22 26.80 3.14
C VAL A 167 14.59 26.92 4.62
N LYS A 168 15.28 27.97 5.02
CA LYS A 168 15.74 28.22 6.40
C LYS A 168 16.45 26.99 7.00
N ASN A 169 17.43 26.46 6.29
CA ASN A 169 18.19 25.25 6.62
C ASN A 169 17.33 23.99 6.88
N ARG A 170 16.14 23.92 6.29
CA ARG A 170 15.30 22.72 6.30
C ARG A 170 15.00 22.27 4.89
N VAL A 171 14.89 20.97 4.70
CA VAL A 171 14.51 20.37 3.42
C VAL A 171 12.98 20.42 3.28
N VAL A 172 12.50 21.02 2.21
CA VAL A 172 11.10 20.94 1.77
C VAL A 172 11.05 19.99 0.57
N VAL A 173 10.16 19.04 0.59
CA VAL A 173 10.07 17.99 -0.45
C VAL A 173 8.70 18.02 -1.10
N ALA A 174 8.68 18.08 -2.44
CA ALA A 174 7.48 17.87 -3.26
C ALA A 174 7.61 16.53 -4.00
N PHE A 175 6.58 15.67 -3.87
CA PHE A 175 6.53 14.36 -4.52
C PHE A 175 5.68 14.40 -5.77
N SER A 176 6.15 13.75 -6.85
CA SER A 176 5.45 13.68 -8.14
C SER A 176 5.79 12.40 -8.90
N ILE A 177 5.08 12.19 -10.01
CA ILE A 177 5.32 11.08 -10.94
C ILE A 177 6.07 11.60 -12.17
N ASP A 178 7.11 10.86 -12.58
CA ASP A 178 7.81 11.18 -13.83
C ASP A 178 7.00 10.70 -15.04
N SER A 179 6.36 11.65 -15.73
CA SER A 179 5.54 11.38 -16.91
C SER A 179 6.34 10.83 -18.11
N ARG A 180 7.67 10.97 -18.09
CA ARG A 180 8.54 10.41 -19.13
C ARG A 180 8.73 8.90 -18.96
N ILE A 181 8.53 8.39 -17.72
CA ILE A 181 8.64 6.97 -17.36
C ILE A 181 7.26 6.32 -17.34
N ILE A 182 6.26 6.97 -16.72
CA ILE A 182 4.85 6.55 -16.79
C ILE A 182 4.20 7.23 -17.99
N THR A 183 4.41 6.65 -19.17
CA THR A 183 3.85 7.17 -20.43
C THR A 183 2.37 6.82 -20.61
N ASP A 184 1.90 5.73 -20.02
CA ASP A 184 0.48 5.37 -20.00
C ASP A 184 -0.31 6.41 -19.18
N ALA A 185 -1.14 7.18 -19.87
CA ALA A 185 -1.93 8.25 -19.27
C ALA A 185 -2.98 7.73 -18.28
N VAL A 186 -3.54 6.54 -18.51
CA VAL A 186 -4.54 5.93 -17.62
C VAL A 186 -3.87 5.54 -16.31
N LEU A 187 -2.74 4.85 -16.38
CA LEU A 187 -1.96 4.48 -15.20
C LEU A 187 -1.50 5.71 -14.43
N ARG A 188 -0.97 6.71 -15.12
CA ARG A 188 -0.51 7.96 -14.49
C ARG A 188 -1.65 8.65 -13.74
N ASN A 189 -2.80 8.84 -14.38
CA ASN A 189 -3.97 9.44 -13.75
C ASN A 189 -4.43 8.62 -12.52
N ARG A 190 -4.43 7.30 -12.60
CA ARG A 190 -4.80 6.41 -11.49
C ARG A 190 -3.85 6.57 -10.30
N ILE A 191 -2.53 6.69 -10.54
CA ILE A 191 -1.54 6.93 -9.49
C ILE A 191 -1.74 8.31 -8.86
N GLU A 192 -1.91 9.36 -9.68
CA GLU A 192 -2.10 10.73 -9.21
C GLU A 192 -3.38 10.86 -8.37
N LYS A 193 -4.47 10.25 -8.83
CA LYS A 193 -5.74 10.18 -8.08
C LYS A 193 -5.57 9.43 -6.75
N GLN A 194 -4.91 8.28 -6.75
CA GLN A 194 -4.59 7.56 -5.51
C GLN A 194 -3.80 8.45 -4.54
N MET A 195 -2.76 9.14 -5.01
CA MET A 195 -1.96 10.06 -4.18
C MET A 195 -2.82 11.18 -3.58
N GLN A 196 -3.71 11.76 -4.37
CA GLN A 196 -4.64 12.81 -3.91
C GLN A 196 -5.64 12.26 -2.88
N ASN A 197 -6.31 11.16 -3.18
CA ASN A 197 -7.37 10.58 -2.36
C ASN A 197 -6.87 10.18 -0.96
N ILE A 198 -5.65 9.64 -0.85
CA ILE A 198 -5.06 9.30 0.45
C ILE A 198 -4.25 10.45 1.08
N ASN A 199 -4.30 11.64 0.50
CA ASN A 199 -3.54 12.82 0.93
C ASN A 199 -2.04 12.53 1.13
N LEU A 200 -1.46 11.79 0.17
CA LEU A 200 -0.12 11.22 0.30
C LEU A 200 0.96 12.29 0.46
N ALA A 201 0.86 13.41 -0.26
CA ALA A 201 1.87 14.47 -0.24
C ALA A 201 2.05 15.06 1.17
N VAL A 202 0.96 15.40 1.87
CA VAL A 202 1.00 15.93 3.24
C VAL A 202 1.54 14.88 4.22
N ARG A 203 1.14 13.63 4.06
CA ARG A 203 1.58 12.53 4.94
C ARG A 203 3.06 12.22 4.75
N LEU A 204 3.55 12.23 3.51
CA LEU A 204 4.97 12.08 3.21
C LEU A 204 5.78 13.27 3.73
N GLY A 205 5.27 14.49 3.68
CA GLY A 205 5.95 15.66 4.24
C GLY A 205 6.29 15.47 5.73
N LYS A 206 5.36 14.91 6.53
CA LYS A 206 5.63 14.58 7.94
C LYS A 206 6.63 13.43 8.08
N ALA A 207 6.44 12.33 7.35
CA ALA A 207 7.31 11.16 7.42
C ALA A 207 8.74 11.48 6.95
N THR A 208 8.87 12.39 5.97
CA THR A 208 10.18 12.83 5.44
C THR A 208 10.98 13.60 6.47
N ASN A 209 10.37 14.41 7.34
CA ASN A 209 11.10 15.12 8.38
C ASN A 209 11.80 14.16 9.35
N GLU A 210 11.11 13.12 9.81
CA GLU A 210 11.70 12.09 10.66
C GLU A 210 12.81 11.33 9.94
N PHE A 211 12.56 10.94 8.69
CA PHE A 211 13.56 10.28 7.85
C PHE A 211 14.81 11.12 7.63
N LEU A 212 14.67 12.40 7.35
CA LEU A 212 15.80 13.33 7.17
C LEU A 212 16.59 13.50 8.47
N SER A 213 15.94 13.57 9.62
CA SER A 213 16.63 13.62 10.91
C SER A 213 17.48 12.37 11.10
N GLN A 214 16.95 11.18 10.86
CA GLN A 214 17.71 9.93 10.96
C GLN A 214 18.87 9.88 9.95
N LEU A 215 18.61 10.28 8.69
CA LEU A 215 19.63 10.31 7.64
C LEU A 215 20.78 11.26 7.97
N CYS A 216 20.47 12.46 8.50
CA CYS A 216 21.49 13.45 8.86
C CYS A 216 22.25 13.05 10.14
N LEU A 217 21.58 12.43 11.13
CA LEU A 217 22.22 11.92 12.34
C LEU A 217 23.21 10.79 12.03
N SER A 218 22.88 9.91 11.09
CA SER A 218 23.75 8.81 10.65
C SER A 218 24.83 9.25 9.66
N CYS A 219 24.90 10.53 9.32
CA CYS A 219 25.88 11.07 8.39
C CYS A 219 27.19 11.35 9.16
N PHE A 220 28.24 10.60 8.90
CA PHE A 220 29.58 10.79 9.49
C PHE A 220 30.50 11.68 8.63
N VAL A 221 29.94 12.32 7.63
CA VAL A 221 30.65 13.23 6.71
C VAL A 221 31.02 14.51 7.45
N GLU A 222 32.28 14.94 7.29
CA GLU A 222 32.82 16.17 7.87
C GLU A 222 33.01 17.28 6.81
N LYS A 223 33.13 16.88 5.54
CA LYS A 223 33.41 17.81 4.44
C LYS A 223 32.27 17.83 3.43
N GLN A 224 32.01 19.01 2.88
CA GLN A 224 30.93 19.26 1.92
C GLN A 224 31.01 18.35 0.67
N GLU A 225 32.19 18.13 0.15
CA GLU A 225 32.46 17.31 -1.05
C GLU A 225 32.17 15.82 -0.88
N GLU A 226 32.04 15.34 0.34
CA GLU A 226 31.75 13.95 0.67
C GLU A 226 30.23 13.64 0.72
N ILE A 227 29.40 14.68 0.84
CA ILE A 227 27.93 14.53 0.93
C ILE A 227 27.36 13.74 -0.26
N PRO A 228 27.71 14.01 -1.53
CA PRO A 228 27.19 13.25 -2.65
C PRO A 228 27.58 11.76 -2.62
N ILE A 229 28.76 11.44 -2.09
CA ILE A 229 29.25 10.05 -1.95
C ILE A 229 28.40 9.34 -0.89
N TYR A 230 28.21 9.97 0.27
CA TYR A 230 27.35 9.46 1.34
C TYR A 230 25.92 9.21 0.86
N LEU A 231 25.30 10.19 0.19
CA LEU A 231 23.93 10.06 -0.32
C LEU A 231 23.81 8.93 -1.36
N LYS A 232 24.78 8.75 -2.25
CA LYS A 232 24.78 7.65 -3.22
C LYS A 232 24.91 6.29 -2.53
N PHE A 233 25.73 6.20 -1.49
CA PHE A 233 25.86 4.99 -0.67
C PHE A 233 24.52 4.67 0.03
N GLN A 234 23.88 5.66 0.67
CA GLN A 234 22.60 5.50 1.30
C GLN A 234 21.50 5.11 0.30
N LEU A 235 21.47 5.74 -0.89
CA LEU A 235 20.52 5.38 -1.93
C LEU A 235 20.61 3.89 -2.29
N LYS A 236 21.82 3.37 -2.49
CA LYS A 236 22.03 1.95 -2.79
C LYS A 236 21.47 1.04 -1.69
N ASN A 237 21.71 1.37 -0.41
CA ASN A 237 21.19 0.61 0.72
C ASN A 237 19.64 0.66 0.78
N TYR A 238 19.07 1.84 0.63
CA TYR A 238 17.62 2.02 0.68
C TYR A 238 16.89 1.38 -0.52
N GLU A 239 17.51 1.35 -1.71
CA GLU A 239 16.96 0.65 -2.87
C GLU A 239 16.91 -0.87 -2.68
N GLN A 240 17.83 -1.44 -1.90
CA GLN A 240 17.80 -2.85 -1.51
C GLN A 240 16.70 -3.15 -0.49
N LEU A 241 16.48 -2.25 0.48
CA LEU A 241 15.49 -2.43 1.55
C LEU A 241 14.05 -2.15 1.11
N TYR A 242 13.83 -1.14 0.26
CA TYR A 242 12.50 -0.58 0.00
C TYR A 242 12.08 -0.56 -1.48
N ALA A 243 12.94 -0.99 -2.38
CA ALA A 243 12.81 -0.83 -3.82
C ALA A 243 12.90 0.62 -4.33
N LYS A 244 13.18 0.77 -5.64
CA LYS A 244 13.53 2.06 -6.28
C LYS A 244 12.42 3.13 -6.19
N ASN A 245 11.17 2.72 -6.18
CA ASN A 245 10.03 3.64 -6.17
C ASN A 245 9.46 3.90 -4.77
N ASP A 246 10.23 3.59 -3.71
CA ASP A 246 9.89 4.04 -2.37
C ASP A 246 10.20 5.54 -2.20
N TRP A 247 9.40 6.23 -1.39
CA TRP A 247 9.53 7.66 -1.16
C TRP A 247 10.87 8.04 -0.51
N ARG A 248 11.48 7.16 0.28
CA ARG A 248 12.81 7.38 0.88
C ARG A 248 13.88 7.42 -0.20
N CYS A 249 13.83 6.47 -1.13
CA CYS A 249 14.73 6.44 -2.28
C CYS A 249 14.53 7.67 -3.18
N ALA A 250 13.28 8.07 -3.40
CA ALA A 250 12.98 9.29 -4.14
C ALA A 250 13.55 10.53 -3.44
N THR A 251 13.40 10.64 -2.12
CA THR A 251 13.96 11.74 -1.31
C THR A 251 15.48 11.80 -1.43
N ILE A 252 16.19 10.67 -1.27
CA ILE A 252 17.65 10.66 -1.39
C ILE A 252 18.09 11.08 -2.80
N ARG A 253 17.41 10.60 -3.86
CA ARG A 253 17.69 11.07 -5.23
C ARG A 253 17.46 12.58 -5.38
N GLY A 254 16.39 13.10 -4.77
CA GLY A 254 16.12 14.53 -4.73
C GLY A 254 17.23 15.32 -4.05
N LEU A 255 17.76 14.82 -2.93
CA LEU A 255 18.88 15.45 -2.21
C LEU A 255 20.18 15.43 -3.03
N ILE A 256 20.49 14.33 -3.73
CA ILE A 256 21.64 14.25 -4.63
C ILE A 256 21.60 15.34 -5.70
N ASN A 257 20.39 15.68 -6.17
CA ASN A 257 20.16 16.71 -7.19
C ASN A 257 19.86 18.10 -6.60
N CYS A 258 20.07 18.30 -5.29
CA CYS A 258 19.85 19.56 -4.60
C CYS A 258 21.18 20.18 -4.16
N PRO A 259 21.79 21.08 -4.96
CA PRO A 259 23.10 21.66 -4.63
C PRO A 259 23.13 22.45 -3.31
N GLN A 260 21.96 22.93 -2.86
CA GLN A 260 21.83 23.67 -1.59
C GLN A 260 21.84 22.75 -0.37
N PHE A 261 21.75 21.41 -0.54
CA PHE A 261 21.89 20.47 0.57
C PHE A 261 23.36 20.37 0.99
N ASN A 262 23.69 21.00 2.08
CA ASN A 262 25.07 21.24 2.55
C ASN A 262 25.24 20.91 4.03
N MET A 263 26.46 21.10 4.56
CA MET A 263 26.79 20.82 5.95
C MET A 263 25.96 21.62 6.94
N ASP A 264 25.57 22.85 6.62
CA ASP A 264 24.72 23.69 7.50
C ASP A 264 23.34 23.06 7.67
N VAL A 265 22.77 22.53 6.58
CA VAL A 265 21.48 21.80 6.62
C VAL A 265 21.63 20.53 7.46
N ILE A 266 22.66 19.73 7.24
CA ILE A 266 22.93 18.51 8.00
C ILE A 266 23.07 18.82 9.49
N ASN A 267 23.87 19.83 9.83
CA ASN A 267 24.08 20.23 11.21
C ASN A 267 22.82 20.79 11.86
N ASN A 268 21.99 21.52 11.10
CA ASN A 268 20.70 21.96 11.60
C ASN A 268 19.78 20.78 12.00
N TYR A 269 19.75 19.71 11.22
CA TYR A 269 19.02 18.48 11.59
C TYR A 269 19.64 17.79 12.80
N ARG A 270 20.98 17.71 12.90
CA ARG A 270 21.68 17.12 14.05
C ARG A 270 21.39 17.85 15.36
N MET A 271 21.36 19.19 15.35
CA MET A 271 21.15 20.02 16.54
C MET A 271 19.66 20.10 16.94
N ASN A 272 18.75 20.02 16.00
CA ASN A 272 17.30 20.19 16.22
C ASN A 272 16.54 18.86 16.34
N THR A 273 17.21 17.74 16.47
CA THR A 273 16.57 16.49 16.90
C THR A 273 16.15 16.68 18.36
N VAL A 274 14.91 17.08 18.55
CA VAL A 274 14.27 17.01 19.88
C VAL A 274 14.32 15.56 20.30
N PRO A 275 14.88 15.24 21.49
CA PRO A 275 14.77 13.90 22.03
C PRO A 275 13.30 13.50 22.02
N ILE A 276 12.98 12.39 21.39
CA ILE A 276 11.66 11.77 21.47
C ILE A 276 11.60 11.17 22.87
N ASN A 277 11.44 12.01 23.86
CA ASN A 277 10.95 11.64 25.18
C ASN A 277 11.25 12.78 26.15
N GLY A 278 10.24 13.52 26.51
CA GLY A 278 10.17 14.08 27.84
C GLY A 278 10.07 12.96 28.86
N VAL A 279 11.18 12.29 29.14
CA VAL A 279 11.40 11.64 30.42
C VAL A 279 12.27 12.63 31.17
N GLY A 280 11.60 13.34 32.07
CA GLY A 280 12.21 14.33 32.92
C GLY A 280 13.42 13.76 33.67
N ALA A 281 14.41 14.62 33.79
CA ALA A 281 15.38 14.55 34.86
C ALA A 281 14.68 14.82 36.19
#